data_14c69ae87b04674baf946ff1afe33c2a
#
_entry.id   14c69ae87b04674baf946ff1afe33c2a
#
_cell.length_a   1.000
_cell.length_b   1.000
_cell.length_c   1.000
_cell.angle_alpha   90.00
_cell.angle_beta   90.00
_cell.angle_gamma   90.00
#
_symmetry.space_group_name_H-M   'P 1'
#
loop_
_entity.id
_entity.type
_entity.pdbx_description
1 polymer ?
#
loop_
_entity_poly.entity_id
_entity_poly.type
_entity_poly.pdbx_seq_one_letter_code
_entity_poly.pdbx_strand_id
1 'polypeptide(L)'
;SHYRKSLVFTWENLDNAVAAYNKLLAKIAALTPGKGDVDPAALEELKARFTKAMDNDLNTSMAVTVLYDVLKARTTDATKLAALDSFDQVLGLKLTEKAASLRKTQAAAPAAGGFTVVCEDGGQDPQVEALIRARADAKKAKNFAEADRIRDELKAQGVEITDVPGGVRWKRA
;
A
#
# COMPACT_ATOMS: atom_id res chain seq x y z
N SER A 1 -11.61 -10.14 -14.94
CA SER A 1 -12.64 -10.81 -15.77
C SER A 1 -11.97 -11.70 -16.81
N HIS A 2 -12.67 -12.74 -17.26
CA HIS A 2 -12.15 -13.61 -18.31
C HIS A 2 -12.22 -12.86 -19.65
N TYR A 3 -11.18 -12.97 -20.50
CA TYR A 3 -11.08 -12.21 -21.76
C TYR A 3 -12.21 -12.49 -22.76
N ARG A 4 -12.88 -13.65 -22.65
CA ARG A 4 -14.06 -14.02 -23.49
C ARG A 4 -15.38 -13.39 -23.02
N LYS A 5 -15.41 -12.77 -21.84
CA LYS A 5 -16.61 -12.13 -21.32
C LYS A 5 -16.53 -10.64 -21.60
N SER A 6 -17.67 -10.05 -21.98
CA SER A 6 -17.76 -8.60 -22.09
C SER A 6 -17.44 -7.95 -20.74
N LEU A 7 -16.61 -6.92 -20.79
CA LEU A 7 -16.28 -6.10 -19.65
C LEU A 7 -17.10 -4.83 -19.69
N VAL A 8 -17.94 -4.62 -18.69
CA VAL A 8 -18.62 -3.34 -18.50
C VAL A 8 -17.68 -2.43 -17.72
N PHE A 9 -17.19 -1.39 -18.39
CA PHE A 9 -16.37 -0.37 -17.72
C PHE A 9 -17.28 0.59 -16.97
N THR A 10 -16.99 0.80 -15.69
CA THR A 10 -17.53 1.88 -14.88
C THR A 10 -16.39 2.43 -14.00
N TRP A 11 -16.47 3.70 -13.61
CA TRP A 11 -15.52 4.30 -12.70
C TRP A 11 -15.49 3.57 -11.37
N GLU A 12 -16.64 3.14 -10.85
CA GLU A 12 -16.75 2.35 -9.64
C GLU A 12 -15.98 1.01 -9.73
N ASN A 13 -16.11 0.29 -10.86
CA ASN A 13 -15.37 -0.95 -11.09
C ASN A 13 -13.86 -0.71 -11.16
N LEU A 14 -13.43 0.42 -11.71
CA LEU A 14 -12.02 0.81 -11.73
C LEU A 14 -11.52 1.09 -10.31
N ASP A 15 -12.25 1.87 -9.51
CA ASP A 15 -11.89 2.18 -8.13
C ASP A 15 -11.82 0.91 -7.27
N ASN A 16 -12.74 -0.02 -7.44
CA ASN A 16 -12.73 -1.33 -6.80
C ASN A 16 -11.48 -2.14 -7.19
N ALA A 17 -11.10 -2.12 -8.46
CA ALA A 17 -9.89 -2.80 -8.94
C ALA A 17 -8.61 -2.17 -8.35
N VAL A 18 -8.54 -0.83 -8.29
CA VAL A 18 -7.44 -0.09 -7.66
C VAL A 18 -7.35 -0.44 -6.17
N ALA A 19 -8.47 -0.46 -5.45
CA ALA A 19 -8.50 -0.82 -4.04
C ALA A 19 -8.03 -2.27 -3.81
N ALA A 20 -8.47 -3.22 -4.65
CA ALA A 20 -8.04 -4.61 -4.58
C ALA A 20 -6.54 -4.77 -4.87
N TYR A 21 -6.03 -4.07 -5.88
CA TYR A 21 -4.62 -4.04 -6.24
C TYR A 21 -3.75 -3.49 -5.10
N ASN A 22 -4.14 -2.36 -4.52
CA ASN A 22 -3.43 -1.76 -3.39
C ASN A 22 -3.42 -2.67 -2.15
N LYS A 23 -4.53 -3.37 -1.86
CA LYS A 23 -4.59 -4.39 -0.80
C LYS A 23 -3.63 -5.55 -1.06
N LEU A 24 -3.52 -6.00 -2.32
CA LEU A 24 -2.58 -7.05 -2.70
C LEU A 24 -1.14 -6.58 -2.52
N LEU A 25 -0.79 -5.38 -3.01
CA LEU A 25 0.52 -4.79 -2.84
C LEU A 25 0.92 -4.63 -1.37
N ALA A 26 0.01 -4.16 -0.51
CA ALA A 26 0.27 -4.01 0.92
C ALA A 26 0.59 -5.37 1.58
N LYS A 27 -0.11 -6.44 1.21
CA LYS A 27 0.17 -7.80 1.70
C LYS A 27 1.53 -8.32 1.23
N ILE A 28 1.91 -8.06 -0.03
CA ILE A 28 3.22 -8.43 -0.57
C ILE A 28 4.32 -7.60 0.09
N ALA A 29 4.08 -6.32 0.33
CA ALA A 29 5.02 -5.44 1.03
C ALA A 29 5.28 -5.86 2.48
N ALA A 30 4.32 -6.53 3.13
CA ALA A 30 4.49 -7.07 4.48
C ALA A 30 5.40 -8.31 4.54
N LEU A 31 5.67 -8.99 3.42
CA LEU A 31 6.62 -10.09 3.37
C LEU A 31 8.05 -9.55 3.53
N THR A 32 8.87 -10.26 4.29
CA THR A 32 10.26 -9.85 4.54
C THR A 32 11.21 -10.51 3.52
N PRO A 33 11.86 -9.74 2.62
CA PRO A 33 12.84 -10.29 1.70
C PRO A 33 13.99 -10.97 2.45
N GLY A 34 14.41 -12.14 1.95
CA GLY A 34 15.51 -12.90 2.57
C GLY A 34 15.18 -13.61 3.88
N LYS A 35 13.91 -13.61 4.30
CA LYS A 35 13.49 -14.37 5.47
C LYS A 35 13.21 -15.83 5.10
N GLY A 36 14.14 -16.69 5.47
CA GLY A 36 14.15 -18.13 5.18
C GLY A 36 14.67 -18.45 3.78
N ASP A 37 14.96 -19.73 3.55
CA ASP A 37 15.38 -20.23 2.25
C ASP A 37 14.14 -20.52 1.37
N VAL A 38 14.36 -20.52 0.05
CA VAL A 38 13.34 -20.93 -0.90
C VAL A 38 13.13 -22.43 -0.79
N ASP A 39 11.91 -22.86 -0.50
CA ASP A 39 11.49 -24.26 -0.53
C ASP A 39 11.14 -24.64 -1.98
N PRO A 40 11.96 -25.46 -2.66
CA PRO A 40 11.71 -25.81 -4.06
C PRO A 40 10.41 -26.59 -4.26
N ALA A 41 10.05 -27.47 -3.30
CA ALA A 41 8.85 -28.29 -3.44
C ALA A 41 7.58 -27.42 -3.34
N ALA A 42 7.52 -26.52 -2.34
CA ALA A 42 6.42 -25.60 -2.19
C ALA A 42 6.34 -24.62 -3.37
N LEU A 43 7.49 -24.17 -3.90
CA LEU A 43 7.52 -23.28 -5.06
C LEU A 43 6.95 -23.96 -6.30
N GLU A 44 7.35 -25.20 -6.58
CA GLU A 44 6.84 -25.97 -7.75
C GLU A 44 5.34 -26.28 -7.60
N GLU A 45 4.85 -26.59 -6.41
CA GLU A 45 3.41 -26.76 -6.19
C GLU A 45 2.63 -25.48 -6.51
N LEU A 46 3.11 -24.32 -6.06
CA LEU A 46 2.47 -23.03 -6.33
C LEU A 46 2.51 -22.69 -7.81
N LYS A 47 3.63 -22.94 -8.49
CA LYS A 47 3.75 -22.77 -9.94
C LYS A 47 2.80 -23.67 -10.71
N ALA A 48 2.69 -24.95 -10.33
CA ALA A 48 1.77 -25.89 -10.97
C ALA A 48 0.29 -25.42 -10.87
N ARG A 49 -0.10 -24.86 -9.74
CA ARG A 49 -1.45 -24.27 -9.56
C ARG A 49 -1.66 -23.06 -10.48
N PHE A 50 -0.66 -22.19 -10.60
CA PHE A 50 -0.73 -21.03 -11.47
C PHE A 50 -0.79 -21.43 -12.94
N THR A 51 0.08 -22.35 -13.37
CA THR A 51 0.11 -22.90 -14.73
C THR A 51 -1.24 -23.53 -15.08
N LYS A 52 -1.80 -24.35 -14.18
CA LYS A 52 -3.13 -24.94 -14.38
C LYS A 52 -4.23 -23.89 -14.58
N ALA A 53 -4.16 -22.75 -13.88
CA ALA A 53 -5.12 -21.67 -14.08
C ALA A 53 -4.94 -21.00 -15.45
N MET A 54 -3.69 -20.81 -15.90
CA MET A 54 -3.39 -20.18 -17.19
C MET A 54 -3.68 -21.14 -18.36
N ASP A 55 -3.37 -22.43 -18.23
CA ASP A 55 -3.68 -23.46 -19.24
C ASP A 55 -5.19 -23.66 -19.42
N ASN A 56 -5.98 -23.31 -18.43
CA ASN A 56 -7.44 -23.31 -18.51
C ASN A 56 -7.95 -22.02 -19.20
N ASP A 57 -7.64 -21.90 -20.48
CA ASP A 57 -8.10 -20.82 -21.35
C ASP A 57 -7.73 -19.42 -20.80
N LEU A 58 -6.49 -19.25 -20.35
CA LEU A 58 -5.97 -17.99 -19.80
C LEU A 58 -6.88 -17.43 -18.69
N ASN A 59 -7.28 -18.28 -17.75
CA ASN A 59 -8.19 -17.88 -16.66
C ASN A 59 -7.48 -16.97 -15.64
N THR A 60 -7.30 -15.72 -16.02
CA THR A 60 -6.65 -14.70 -15.18
C THR A 60 -7.36 -14.46 -13.85
N SER A 61 -8.67 -14.70 -13.76
CA SER A 61 -9.40 -14.61 -12.50
C SER A 61 -8.94 -15.68 -11.52
N MET A 62 -8.76 -16.91 -11.99
CA MET A 62 -8.19 -17.99 -11.19
C MET A 62 -6.72 -17.74 -10.86
N ALA A 63 -5.93 -17.24 -11.82
CA ALA A 63 -4.54 -16.89 -11.61
C ALA A 63 -4.38 -15.84 -10.48
N VAL A 64 -5.22 -14.80 -10.45
CA VAL A 64 -5.26 -13.84 -9.35
C VAL A 64 -5.64 -14.49 -8.01
N THR A 65 -6.54 -15.47 -8.02
CA THR A 65 -6.86 -16.24 -6.80
C THR A 65 -5.61 -16.98 -6.28
N VAL A 66 -4.82 -17.57 -7.17
CA VAL A 66 -3.56 -18.23 -6.79
C VAL A 66 -2.56 -17.25 -6.15
N LEU A 67 -2.51 -15.97 -6.57
CA LEU A 67 -1.69 -14.95 -5.88
C LEU A 67 -2.07 -14.82 -4.39
N TYR A 68 -3.37 -14.82 -4.08
CA TYR A 68 -3.83 -14.80 -2.69
C TYR A 68 -3.54 -16.10 -1.94
N ASP A 69 -3.55 -17.23 -2.62
CA ASP A 69 -3.20 -18.52 -2.02
C ASP A 69 -1.71 -18.58 -1.68
N VAL A 70 -0.83 -18.03 -2.53
CA VAL A 70 0.60 -17.86 -2.21
C VAL A 70 0.78 -17.11 -0.89
N LEU A 71 0.06 -16.00 -0.71
CA LEU A 71 0.18 -15.19 0.51
C LEU A 71 -0.26 -15.94 1.77
N LYS A 72 -1.21 -16.88 1.64
CA LYS A 72 -1.73 -17.71 2.73
C LYS A 72 -0.94 -19.01 2.94
N ALA A 73 -0.09 -19.39 1.98
CA ALA A 73 0.66 -20.64 2.03
C ALA A 73 1.54 -20.72 3.29
N ARG A 74 1.64 -21.91 3.87
CA ARG A 74 2.51 -22.18 5.03
C ARG A 74 3.92 -22.47 4.57
N THR A 75 4.59 -21.45 4.03
CA THR A 75 5.97 -21.52 3.54
C THR A 75 6.70 -20.22 3.88
N THR A 76 7.99 -20.17 3.58
CA THR A 76 8.85 -19.00 3.86
C THR A 76 8.47 -17.80 3.02
N ASP A 77 8.78 -16.60 3.51
CA ASP A 77 8.57 -15.37 2.76
C ASP A 77 9.40 -15.35 1.46
N ALA A 78 10.60 -15.95 1.49
CA ALA A 78 11.45 -16.10 0.30
C ALA A 78 10.75 -16.93 -0.80
N THR A 79 10.14 -18.08 -0.44
CA THR A 79 9.37 -18.90 -1.37
C THR A 79 8.17 -18.15 -1.96
N LYS A 80 7.43 -17.42 -1.11
CA LYS A 80 6.29 -16.62 -1.55
C LYS A 80 6.71 -15.54 -2.55
N LEU A 81 7.78 -14.81 -2.25
CA LEU A 81 8.29 -13.77 -3.14
C LEU A 81 8.77 -14.35 -4.47
N ALA A 82 9.47 -15.49 -4.46
CA ALA A 82 9.92 -16.17 -5.67
C ALA A 82 8.72 -16.63 -6.54
N ALA A 83 7.66 -17.16 -5.93
CA ALA A 83 6.44 -17.54 -6.66
C ALA A 83 5.75 -16.31 -7.27
N LEU A 84 5.57 -15.24 -6.49
CA LEU A 84 4.94 -14.00 -6.95
C LEU A 84 5.73 -13.35 -8.09
N ASP A 85 7.06 -13.35 -8.02
CA ASP A 85 7.92 -12.82 -9.08
C ASP A 85 7.77 -13.61 -10.37
N SER A 86 7.76 -14.96 -10.29
CA SER A 86 7.51 -15.83 -11.43
C SER A 86 6.14 -15.59 -12.08
N PHE A 87 5.09 -15.38 -11.28
CA PHE A 87 3.73 -15.14 -11.78
C PHE A 87 3.59 -13.75 -12.40
N ASP A 88 4.30 -12.77 -11.84
CA ASP A 88 4.26 -11.39 -12.31
C ASP A 88 4.94 -11.22 -13.67
N GLN A 89 5.89 -12.08 -14.04
CA GLN A 89 6.45 -12.15 -15.40
C GLN A 89 5.39 -12.46 -16.45
N VAL A 90 4.34 -13.20 -16.08
CA VAL A 90 3.22 -13.54 -16.97
C VAL A 90 2.12 -12.50 -16.87
N LEU A 91 1.78 -12.05 -15.67
CA LEU A 91 0.66 -11.14 -15.43
C LEU A 91 0.99 -9.67 -15.72
N GLY A 92 2.26 -9.27 -15.62
CA GLY A 92 2.74 -7.91 -15.93
C GLY A 92 2.20 -6.83 -14.99
N LEU A 93 1.82 -7.19 -13.76
CA LEU A 93 1.22 -6.28 -12.78
C LEU A 93 2.25 -5.48 -11.97
N LYS A 94 3.54 -5.76 -12.12
CA LYS A 94 4.66 -5.15 -11.39
C LYS A 94 4.52 -5.24 -9.86
N LEU A 95 4.03 -6.38 -9.38
CA LEU A 95 3.69 -6.60 -7.98
C LEU A 95 4.90 -6.52 -7.07
N THR A 96 5.98 -7.22 -7.41
CA THR A 96 7.21 -7.27 -6.60
C THR A 96 7.95 -5.95 -6.61
N GLU A 97 8.04 -5.27 -7.76
CA GLU A 97 8.66 -3.94 -7.92
C GLU A 97 7.93 -2.89 -7.09
N LYS A 98 6.59 -2.79 -7.25
CA LYS A 98 5.78 -1.80 -6.53
C LYS A 98 5.71 -2.09 -5.02
N ALA A 99 5.66 -3.35 -4.62
CA ALA A 99 5.72 -3.73 -3.21
C ALA A 99 7.09 -3.37 -2.59
N ALA A 100 8.19 -3.51 -3.34
CA ALA A 100 9.51 -3.06 -2.89
C ALA A 100 9.57 -1.53 -2.73
N SER A 101 8.97 -0.78 -3.63
CA SER A 101 8.84 0.68 -3.53
C SER A 101 8.02 1.09 -2.31
N LEU A 102 6.89 0.43 -2.06
CA LEU A 102 6.07 0.65 -0.86
C LEU A 102 6.86 0.38 0.43
N ARG A 103 7.66 -0.70 0.49
CA ARG A 103 8.51 -0.98 1.65
C ARG A 103 9.53 0.13 1.89
N LYS A 104 10.17 0.64 0.83
CA LYS A 104 11.13 1.76 0.92
C LYS A 104 10.46 3.02 1.46
N THR A 105 9.27 3.35 0.96
CA THR A 105 8.49 4.50 1.43
C THR A 105 8.06 4.34 2.88
N GLN A 106 7.63 3.14 3.29
CA GLN A 106 7.27 2.82 4.68
C GLN A 106 8.48 2.79 5.61
N ALA A 107 9.65 2.35 5.13
CA ALA A 107 10.89 2.37 5.90
C ALA A 107 11.50 3.78 6.02
N ALA A 108 11.24 4.65 5.07
CA ALA A 108 11.64 6.06 5.09
C ALA A 108 10.67 6.94 5.90
N ALA A 109 9.44 6.44 6.16
CA ALA A 109 8.54 7.09 7.11
C ALA A 109 9.06 6.85 8.53
N PRO A 110 9.30 7.90 9.33
CA PRO A 110 9.72 7.70 10.72
C PRO A 110 8.71 6.82 11.43
N ALA A 111 9.22 5.85 12.18
CA ALA A 111 8.43 4.89 12.97
C ALA A 111 7.65 5.63 14.08
N ALA A 112 6.51 6.17 13.72
CA ALA A 112 5.51 6.67 14.67
C ALA A 112 4.15 6.52 14.01
N GLY A 113 3.28 5.79 14.66
CA GLY A 113 1.89 5.49 14.27
C GLY A 113 1.28 6.49 13.30
N GLY A 114 1.02 6.02 12.13
CA GLY A 114 0.34 6.60 10.96
C GLY A 114 -0.25 8.00 11.05
N PHE A 115 0.54 9.04 11.30
CA PHE A 115 0.06 10.41 11.23
C PHE A 115 0.21 10.90 9.80
N THR A 116 -0.90 11.05 9.10
CA THR A 116 -0.95 11.48 7.71
C THR A 116 -1.27 12.97 7.65
N VAL A 117 -0.49 13.73 6.89
CA VAL A 117 -0.76 15.14 6.58
C VAL A 117 -1.22 15.20 5.13
N VAL A 118 -2.41 15.69 4.87
CA VAL A 118 -3.00 15.78 3.53
C VAL A 118 -3.42 17.20 3.24
N CYS A 119 -2.93 17.77 2.12
CA CYS A 119 -3.42 19.05 1.61
C CYS A 119 -4.67 18.79 0.77
N GLU A 120 -5.78 19.48 1.05
CA GLU A 120 -7.02 19.37 0.27
C GLU A 120 -6.88 19.98 -1.12
N ASP A 121 -6.05 21.00 -1.28
CA ASP A 121 -5.82 21.71 -2.54
C ASP A 121 -4.71 21.09 -3.41
N GLY A 122 -4.16 19.93 -3.01
CA GLY A 122 -3.10 19.23 -3.74
C GLY A 122 -1.73 19.91 -3.71
N GLY A 123 -1.58 20.98 -2.93
CA GLY A 123 -0.30 21.68 -2.74
C GLY A 123 0.63 20.92 -1.78
N GLN A 124 1.93 21.11 -1.94
CA GLN A 124 2.94 20.66 -0.99
C GLN A 124 3.63 21.89 -0.38
N ASP A 125 3.56 22.03 0.93
CA ASP A 125 4.27 23.07 1.66
C ASP A 125 5.04 22.45 2.82
N PRO A 126 6.36 22.22 2.64
CA PRO A 126 7.18 21.55 3.64
C PRO A 126 7.19 22.25 5.00
N GLN A 127 7.01 23.58 5.04
CA GLN A 127 6.98 24.34 6.29
C GLN A 127 5.67 24.12 7.04
N VAL A 128 4.55 24.15 6.34
CA VAL A 128 3.22 23.86 6.89
C VAL A 128 3.16 22.42 7.40
N GLU A 129 3.66 21.47 6.62
CA GLU A 129 3.68 20.05 7.02
C GLU A 129 4.56 19.81 8.26
N ALA A 130 5.71 20.50 8.38
CA ALA A 130 6.59 20.42 9.54
C ALA A 130 5.88 20.95 10.80
N LEU A 131 5.20 22.09 10.71
CA LEU A 131 4.42 22.66 11.83
C LEU A 131 3.27 21.74 12.23
N ILE A 132 2.54 21.14 11.30
CA ILE A 132 1.48 20.17 11.59
C ILE A 132 2.02 18.94 12.31
N ARG A 133 3.19 18.44 11.92
CA ARG A 133 3.86 17.32 12.61
C ARG A 133 4.30 17.70 14.01
N ALA A 134 4.94 18.87 14.16
CA ALA A 134 5.35 19.39 15.47
C ALA A 134 4.16 19.55 16.44
N ARG A 135 3.00 20.03 15.92
CA ARG A 135 1.75 20.09 16.70
C ARG A 135 1.28 18.70 17.14
N ALA A 136 1.35 17.71 16.27
CA ALA A 136 0.96 16.35 16.60
C ALA A 136 1.86 15.74 17.68
N ASP A 137 3.16 16.00 17.62
CA ASP A 137 4.13 15.55 18.61
C ASP A 137 3.92 16.25 19.96
N ALA A 138 3.63 17.56 19.95
CA ALA A 138 3.25 18.31 21.16
C ALA A 138 1.98 17.74 21.82
N LYS A 139 0.94 17.41 21.04
CA LYS A 139 -0.26 16.72 21.53
C LYS A 139 0.07 15.36 22.15
N LYS A 140 0.93 14.58 21.51
CA LYS A 140 1.39 13.28 22.01
C LYS A 140 2.14 13.39 23.34
N ALA A 141 2.96 14.44 23.47
CA ALA A 141 3.68 14.78 24.68
C ALA A 141 2.79 15.43 25.77
N LYS A 142 1.48 15.60 25.53
CA LYS A 142 0.51 16.32 26.36
C LYS A 142 0.88 17.78 26.62
N ASN A 143 1.70 18.37 25.75
CA ASN A 143 2.04 19.79 25.77
C ASN A 143 1.01 20.58 24.94
N PHE A 144 -0.17 20.78 25.52
CA PHE A 144 -1.29 21.41 24.82
C PHE A 144 -1.03 22.89 24.53
N ALA A 145 -0.28 23.59 25.41
CA ALA A 145 0.07 24.99 25.20
C ALA A 145 0.88 25.21 23.92
N GLU A 146 1.87 24.35 23.67
CA GLU A 146 2.66 24.39 22.44
C GLU A 146 1.83 23.96 21.21
N ALA A 147 0.97 22.98 21.36
CA ALA A 147 0.08 22.55 20.28
C ALA A 147 -0.91 23.65 19.86
N ASP A 148 -1.41 24.45 20.80
CA ASP A 148 -2.29 25.58 20.52
C ASP A 148 -1.53 26.75 19.91
N ARG A 149 -0.30 27.04 20.36
CA ARG A 149 0.57 28.04 19.77
C ARG A 149 0.82 27.76 18.28
N ILE A 150 1.18 26.51 17.96
CA ILE A 150 1.43 26.10 16.57
C ILE A 150 0.14 26.20 15.73
N ARG A 151 -1.02 25.88 16.29
CA ARG A 151 -2.30 26.03 15.60
C ARG A 151 -2.57 27.51 15.27
N ASP A 152 -2.33 28.40 16.19
CA ASP A 152 -2.55 29.84 16.00
C ASP A 152 -1.55 30.42 14.99
N GLU A 153 -0.30 29.92 14.97
CA GLU A 153 0.70 30.26 13.99
C GLU A 153 0.29 29.83 12.56
N LEU A 154 -0.22 28.58 12.41
CA LEU A 154 -0.75 28.11 11.12
C LEU A 154 -1.94 28.94 10.65
N LYS A 155 -2.85 29.30 11.58
CA LYS A 155 -3.98 30.17 11.28
C LYS A 155 -3.55 31.57 10.85
N ALA A 156 -2.52 32.12 11.48
CA ALA A 156 -1.94 33.43 11.08
C ALA A 156 -1.31 33.40 9.67
N GLN A 157 -0.86 32.21 9.21
CA GLN A 157 -0.35 31.99 7.85
C GLN A 157 -1.48 31.68 6.84
N GLY A 158 -2.74 31.79 7.23
CA GLY A 158 -3.88 31.49 6.37
C GLY A 158 -4.07 29.98 6.13
N VAL A 159 -3.61 29.13 7.05
CA VAL A 159 -3.75 27.67 6.94
C VAL A 159 -4.82 27.18 7.91
N GLU A 160 -5.88 26.62 7.37
CA GLU A 160 -6.90 25.90 8.14
C GLU A 160 -6.54 24.42 8.27
N ILE A 161 -6.59 23.89 9.49
CA ILE A 161 -6.28 22.49 9.78
C ILE A 161 -7.51 21.80 10.37
N THR A 162 -7.76 20.57 9.92
CA THR A 162 -8.82 19.70 10.43
C THR A 162 -8.21 18.38 10.89
N ASP A 163 -8.39 18.05 12.17
CA ASP A 163 -7.96 16.76 12.72
C ASP A 163 -8.87 15.65 12.18
N VAL A 164 -8.27 14.58 11.61
CA VAL A 164 -8.99 13.40 11.12
C VAL A 164 -8.42 12.14 11.78
N PRO A 165 -9.16 11.02 11.84
CA PRO A 165 -8.62 9.79 12.38
C PRO A 165 -7.33 9.37 11.66
N GLY A 166 -6.21 9.36 12.40
CA GLY A 166 -4.89 9.01 11.88
C GLY A 166 -4.11 10.15 11.19
N GLY A 167 -4.58 11.41 11.27
CA GLY A 167 -3.82 12.50 10.63
C GLY A 167 -4.45 13.88 10.75
N VAL A 168 -4.00 14.79 9.90
CA VAL A 168 -4.53 16.15 9.75
C VAL A 168 -4.70 16.47 8.27
N ARG A 169 -5.84 17.06 7.92
CA ARG A 169 -6.04 17.72 6.64
C ARG A 169 -5.81 19.22 6.82
N TRP A 170 -5.25 19.83 5.79
CA TRP A 170 -5.07 21.27 5.77
C TRP A 170 -5.39 21.85 4.40
N LYS A 171 -5.81 23.10 4.39
CA LYS A 171 -6.04 23.92 3.19
C LYS A 171 -5.57 25.34 3.44
N ARG A 172 -5.27 26.10 2.40
CA ARG A 172 -5.08 27.53 2.49
C ARG A 172 -6.44 28.23 2.42
N ALA A 173 -6.65 29.22 3.29
CA ALA A 173 -7.85 30.04 3.30
C ALA A 173 -7.81 31.08 2.16
#